data_836c6ee5443dab24d74893de0dc2d8e4
#
_entry.id   836c6ee5443dab24d74893de0dc2d8e4
#
_cell.length_a   1.000
_cell.length_b   1.000
_cell.length_c   1.000
_cell.angle_alpha   90.00
_cell.angle_beta   90.00
_cell.angle_gamma   90.00
#
_symmetry.space_group_name_H-M   'P 1'
#
loop_
_entity.id
_entity.type
_entity.pdbx_description
1 polymer ?
#
loop_
_entity_poly.entity_id
_entity_poly.type
_entity_poly.pdbx_seq_one_letter_code
_entity_poly.pdbx_strand_id
1 'polypeptide(L)'
;MAGNKEFGERLRHLREERKRSNPAFSLRKFAQKSGISATFLSKIERGEFDPPKADKIIRMAELLDVDPDELLALADKVDPDLNEIIKEQPKVLSKLLRTVRGMSADKLHELTDWAHRQRNV
;
A
#
# COMPACT_ATOMS: atom_id res chain seq x y z
N MET A 1 -6.16 -9.12 18.39
CA MET A 1 -7.24 -8.15 18.30
C MET A 1 -7.44 -7.71 16.85
N ALA A 2 -8.67 -7.72 16.40
CA ALA A 2 -8.99 -7.32 15.04
C ALA A 2 -9.05 -5.79 14.91
N GLY A 3 -8.74 -5.30 13.74
CA GLY A 3 -8.90 -3.91 13.40
C GLY A 3 -7.60 -3.12 13.33
N ASN A 4 -7.64 -2.08 12.51
CA ASN A 4 -6.54 -1.16 12.31
C ASN A 4 -7.14 0.20 12.01
N LYS A 5 -7.24 1.03 13.03
CA LYS A 5 -7.89 2.34 12.92
C LYS A 5 -7.14 3.27 11.96
N GLU A 6 -5.83 3.26 12.01
CA GLU A 6 -5.01 4.13 11.17
C GLU A 6 -5.24 3.83 9.68
N PHE A 7 -5.21 2.56 9.32
CA PHE A 7 -5.50 2.14 7.94
C PHE A 7 -6.93 2.50 7.56
N GLY A 8 -7.90 2.17 8.41
CA GLY A 8 -9.31 2.41 8.15
C GLY A 8 -9.63 3.89 7.95
N GLU A 9 -9.12 4.75 8.81
CA GLU A 9 -9.33 6.20 8.71
C GLU A 9 -8.71 6.77 7.43
N ARG A 10 -7.50 6.33 7.11
CA ARG A 10 -6.81 6.78 5.89
C ARG A 10 -7.58 6.34 4.63
N LEU A 11 -7.99 5.09 4.60
CA LEU A 11 -8.77 4.55 3.48
C LEU A 11 -10.07 5.32 3.29
N ARG A 12 -10.79 5.54 4.38
CA ARG A 12 -12.05 6.28 4.35
C ARG A 12 -11.83 7.71 3.87
N HIS A 13 -10.81 8.39 4.38
CA HIS A 13 -10.49 9.75 3.97
C HIS A 13 -10.23 9.83 2.47
N LEU A 14 -9.41 8.94 1.94
CA LEU A 14 -9.08 8.90 0.52
C LEU A 14 -10.34 8.65 -0.34
N ARG A 15 -11.17 7.71 0.08
CA ARG A 15 -12.41 7.40 -0.64
C ARG A 15 -13.40 8.57 -0.60
N GLU A 16 -13.61 9.17 0.58
CA GLU A 16 -14.54 10.28 0.76
C GLU A 16 -14.10 11.51 -0.05
N GLU A 17 -12.81 11.78 -0.12
CA GLU A 17 -12.27 12.87 -0.95
C GLU A 17 -12.64 12.68 -2.42
N ARG A 18 -12.49 11.45 -2.94
CA ARG A 18 -12.84 11.13 -4.32
C ARG A 18 -14.34 11.16 -4.54
N LYS A 19 -15.11 10.76 -3.55
CA LYS A 19 -16.57 10.73 -3.62
C LYS A 19 -17.16 12.11 -3.86
N ARG A 20 -16.53 13.17 -3.39
CA ARG A 20 -17.01 14.54 -3.57
C ARG A 20 -17.26 14.90 -5.04
N SER A 21 -16.43 14.39 -5.93
CA SER A 21 -16.51 14.67 -7.36
C SER A 21 -16.91 13.47 -8.21
N ASN A 22 -17.00 12.28 -7.60
CA ASN A 22 -17.26 11.05 -8.35
C ASN A 22 -18.08 10.05 -7.52
N PRO A 23 -19.35 9.83 -7.85
CA PRO A 23 -20.20 8.89 -7.10
C PRO A 23 -19.75 7.43 -7.19
N ALA A 24 -18.82 7.10 -8.09
CA ALA A 24 -18.23 5.76 -8.16
C ALA A 24 -17.41 5.41 -6.90
N PHE A 25 -17.12 6.40 -6.05
CA PHE A 25 -16.41 6.20 -4.79
C PHE A 25 -17.35 6.16 -3.58
N SER A 26 -18.65 5.93 -3.80
CA SER A 26 -19.56 5.58 -2.69
C SER A 26 -19.06 4.29 -2.04
N LEU A 27 -19.42 4.08 -0.79
CA LEU A 27 -19.00 2.88 -0.05
C LEU A 27 -19.32 1.60 -0.85
N ARG A 28 -20.56 1.49 -1.34
CA ARG A 28 -21.01 0.31 -2.08
C ARG A 28 -20.21 0.10 -3.37
N LYS A 29 -20.07 1.15 -4.18
CA LYS A 29 -19.39 1.02 -5.48
C LYS A 29 -17.92 0.78 -5.34
N PHE A 30 -17.29 1.45 -4.40
CA PHE A 30 -15.86 1.25 -4.14
C PHE A 30 -15.59 -0.18 -3.64
N ALA A 31 -16.43 -0.69 -2.73
CA ALA A 31 -16.31 -2.06 -2.25
C ALA A 31 -16.43 -3.06 -3.40
N GLN A 32 -17.43 -2.86 -4.27
CA GLN A 32 -17.64 -3.72 -5.44
C GLN A 32 -16.42 -3.76 -6.34
N LYS A 33 -15.87 -2.59 -6.67
CA LYS A 33 -14.67 -2.49 -7.52
C LYS A 33 -13.43 -3.07 -6.86
N SER A 34 -13.37 -3.03 -5.53
CA SER A 34 -12.26 -3.60 -4.76
C SER A 34 -12.41 -5.11 -4.54
N GLY A 35 -13.56 -5.67 -4.88
CA GLY A 35 -13.80 -7.12 -4.74
C GLY A 35 -14.14 -7.56 -3.32
N ILE A 36 -14.74 -6.67 -2.52
CA ILE A 36 -15.20 -6.98 -1.15
C ILE A 36 -16.63 -6.48 -0.96
N SER A 37 -17.29 -6.94 0.10
CA SER A 37 -18.65 -6.47 0.40
C SER A 37 -18.63 -5.07 1.01
N ALA A 38 -19.72 -4.33 0.85
CA ALA A 38 -19.89 -3.02 1.45
C ALA A 38 -19.84 -3.10 2.98
N THR A 39 -20.41 -4.15 3.56
CA THR A 39 -20.37 -4.38 5.00
C THR A 39 -18.95 -4.57 5.50
N PHE A 40 -18.17 -5.37 4.78
CA PHE A 40 -16.75 -5.60 5.13
C PHE A 40 -15.96 -4.29 5.04
N LEU A 41 -16.12 -3.55 3.94
CA LEU A 41 -15.44 -2.26 3.78
C LEU A 41 -15.79 -1.29 4.90
N SER A 42 -17.08 -1.19 5.25
CA SER A 42 -17.52 -0.32 6.34
C SER A 42 -16.82 -0.64 7.66
N LYS A 43 -16.70 -1.93 7.97
CA LYS A 43 -16.04 -2.38 9.20
C LYS A 43 -14.54 -2.14 9.20
N ILE A 44 -13.89 -2.29 8.04
CA ILE A 44 -12.47 -1.95 7.87
C ILE A 44 -12.26 -0.45 8.11
N GLU A 45 -13.09 0.39 7.49
CA GLU A 45 -12.97 1.84 7.61
C GLU A 45 -13.19 2.34 9.04
N ARG A 46 -14.01 1.66 9.81
CA ARG A 46 -14.24 1.98 11.22
C ARG A 46 -13.20 1.39 12.16
N GLY A 47 -12.26 0.63 11.63
CA GLY A 47 -11.22 0.00 12.42
C GLY A 47 -11.71 -1.20 13.23
N GLU A 48 -12.86 -1.76 12.87
CA GLU A 48 -13.43 -2.92 13.57
C GLU A 48 -12.88 -4.24 13.05
N PHE A 49 -12.50 -4.29 11.78
CA PHE A 49 -11.92 -5.46 11.15
C PHE A 49 -10.52 -5.15 10.64
N ASP A 50 -9.69 -6.18 10.56
CA ASP A 50 -8.36 -6.07 9.98
C ASP A 50 -8.42 -5.62 8.53
N PRO A 51 -7.36 -4.95 8.03
CA PRO A 51 -7.26 -4.63 6.61
C PRO A 51 -7.39 -5.90 5.75
N PRO A 52 -7.87 -5.76 4.51
CA PRO A 52 -7.96 -6.91 3.62
C PRO A 52 -6.58 -7.40 3.20
N LYS A 53 -6.53 -8.46 2.41
CA LYS A 53 -5.28 -9.02 1.89
C LYS A 53 -4.56 -8.02 0.99
N ALA A 54 -3.26 -8.22 0.82
CA ALA A 54 -2.41 -7.31 0.06
C ALA A 54 -2.93 -7.04 -1.37
N ASP A 55 -3.41 -8.06 -2.07
CA ASP A 55 -3.94 -7.90 -3.43
C ASP A 55 -5.13 -6.92 -3.47
N LYS A 56 -6.00 -6.95 -2.45
CA LYS A 56 -7.13 -6.04 -2.36
C LYS A 56 -6.67 -4.62 -2.06
N ILE A 57 -5.69 -4.47 -1.18
CA ILE A 57 -5.14 -3.15 -0.84
C ILE A 57 -4.49 -2.53 -2.08
N ILE A 58 -3.74 -3.30 -2.84
CA ILE A 58 -3.11 -2.83 -4.09
C ILE A 58 -4.20 -2.36 -5.06
N ARG A 59 -5.28 -3.13 -5.20
CA ARG A 59 -6.41 -2.76 -6.06
C ARG A 59 -7.05 -1.45 -5.60
N MET A 60 -7.26 -1.30 -4.28
CA MET A 60 -7.81 -0.07 -3.71
C MET A 60 -6.92 1.13 -3.99
N ALA A 61 -5.60 0.96 -3.83
CA ALA A 61 -4.64 2.02 -4.11
C ALA A 61 -4.69 2.45 -5.57
N GLU A 62 -4.78 1.50 -6.49
CA GLU A 62 -4.93 1.78 -7.91
C GLU A 62 -6.20 2.59 -8.20
N LEU A 63 -7.32 2.18 -7.61
CA LEU A 63 -8.60 2.88 -7.78
C LEU A 63 -8.55 4.30 -7.22
N LEU A 64 -7.82 4.51 -6.13
CA LEU A 64 -7.67 5.80 -5.46
C LEU A 64 -6.54 6.65 -6.06
N ASP A 65 -5.75 6.08 -6.96
CA ASP A 65 -4.58 6.72 -7.56
C ASP A 65 -3.58 7.20 -6.50
N VAL A 66 -3.28 6.30 -5.55
CA VAL A 66 -2.26 6.52 -4.52
C VAL A 66 -1.23 5.40 -4.58
N ASP A 67 -0.08 5.63 -3.96
CA ASP A 67 1.00 4.65 -3.94
C ASP A 67 0.58 3.40 -3.16
N PRO A 68 0.58 2.21 -3.79
CA PRO A 68 0.18 0.99 -3.10
C PRO A 68 1.11 0.61 -1.94
N ASP A 69 2.40 0.90 -2.05
CA ASP A 69 3.36 0.57 -0.98
C ASP A 69 3.07 1.37 0.29
N GLU A 70 2.68 2.63 0.15
CA GLU A 70 2.30 3.46 1.30
C GLU A 70 1.05 2.93 1.97
N LEU A 71 0.03 2.56 1.19
CA LEU A 71 -1.22 2.04 1.73
C LEU A 71 -1.01 0.68 2.40
N LEU A 72 -0.19 -0.18 1.79
CA LEU A 72 0.18 -1.47 2.38
C LEU A 72 0.90 -1.30 3.71
N ALA A 73 1.82 -0.34 3.79
CA ALA A 73 2.58 -0.09 5.02
C ALA A 73 1.67 0.24 6.20
N LEU A 74 0.60 1.01 5.97
CA LEU A 74 -0.40 1.31 7.00
C LEU A 74 -1.10 0.05 7.50
N ALA A 75 -1.17 -0.98 6.69
CA ALA A 75 -1.76 -2.27 7.03
C ALA A 75 -0.72 -3.26 7.57
N ASP A 76 0.49 -2.82 7.87
CA ASP A 76 1.61 -3.66 8.30
C ASP A 76 1.93 -4.75 7.26
N LYS A 77 1.82 -4.40 5.99
CA LYS A 77 2.04 -5.33 4.88
C LYS A 77 3.05 -4.77 3.90
N VAL A 78 3.61 -5.67 3.11
CA VAL A 78 4.53 -5.35 2.02
C VAL A 78 4.00 -6.06 0.77
N ASP A 79 4.17 -5.43 -0.39
CA ASP A 79 3.79 -6.07 -1.65
C ASP A 79 4.53 -7.41 -1.77
N PRO A 80 3.80 -8.51 -2.03
CA PRO A 80 4.44 -9.83 -2.16
C PRO A 80 5.57 -9.89 -3.20
N ASP A 81 5.56 -9.04 -4.22
CA ASP A 81 6.63 -9.03 -5.22
C ASP A 81 7.97 -8.60 -4.62
N LEU A 82 7.96 -7.76 -3.59
CA LEU A 82 9.20 -7.36 -2.92
C LEU A 82 9.85 -8.56 -2.21
N ASN A 83 9.04 -9.43 -1.63
CA ASN A 83 9.54 -10.66 -1.03
C ASN A 83 10.18 -11.56 -2.08
N GLU A 84 9.57 -11.64 -3.26
CA GLU A 84 10.13 -12.45 -4.36
C GLU A 84 11.44 -11.86 -4.86
N ILE A 85 11.53 -10.54 -4.96
CA ILE A 85 12.77 -9.86 -5.37
C ILE A 85 13.90 -10.16 -4.37
N ILE A 86 13.61 -10.06 -3.07
CA ILE A 86 14.61 -10.35 -2.04
C ILE A 86 15.10 -11.80 -2.14
N LYS A 87 14.20 -12.73 -2.43
CA LYS A 87 14.54 -14.16 -2.55
C LYS A 87 15.46 -14.46 -3.75
N GLU A 88 15.51 -13.61 -4.74
CA GLU A 88 16.40 -13.79 -5.90
C GLU A 88 17.88 -13.71 -5.48
N GLN A 89 18.21 -12.81 -4.58
CA GLN A 89 19.57 -12.65 -4.02
C GLN A 89 19.46 -12.31 -2.54
N PRO A 90 19.06 -13.28 -1.71
CA PRO A 90 18.64 -12.97 -0.34
C PRO A 90 19.73 -12.38 0.54
N LYS A 91 20.97 -12.85 0.39
CA LYS A 91 22.08 -12.40 1.22
C LYS A 91 22.43 -10.93 0.94
N VAL A 92 22.60 -10.59 -0.33
CA VAL A 92 23.04 -9.23 -0.71
C VAL A 92 21.91 -8.22 -0.66
N LEU A 93 20.69 -8.59 -1.06
CA LEU A 93 19.55 -7.65 -0.99
C LEU A 93 19.13 -7.37 0.45
N SER A 94 19.14 -8.38 1.32
CA SER A 94 18.87 -8.17 2.74
C SER A 94 19.91 -7.27 3.38
N LYS A 95 21.18 -7.45 3.02
CA LYS A 95 22.27 -6.59 3.51
C LYS A 95 22.08 -5.16 3.02
N LEU A 96 21.73 -4.97 1.74
CA LEU A 96 21.48 -3.64 1.18
C LEU A 96 20.38 -2.92 1.95
N LEU A 97 19.26 -3.59 2.17
CA LEU A 97 18.11 -2.99 2.88
C LEU A 97 18.49 -2.58 4.30
N ARG A 98 19.23 -3.43 5.01
CA ARG A 98 19.67 -3.10 6.37
C ARG A 98 20.67 -1.95 6.38
N THR A 99 21.51 -1.86 5.35
CA THR A 99 22.52 -0.81 5.23
C THR A 99 21.90 0.56 5.00
N VAL A 100 20.85 0.63 4.16
CA VAL A 100 20.19 1.91 3.86
C VAL A 100 19.14 2.32 4.89
N ARG A 101 18.85 1.45 5.86
CA ARG A 101 17.88 1.73 6.90
C ARG A 101 18.26 3.01 7.66
N GLY A 102 17.28 3.90 7.83
CA GLY A 102 17.50 5.18 8.52
C GLY A 102 18.01 6.30 7.64
N MET A 103 18.31 6.02 6.37
CA MET A 103 18.69 7.08 5.44
C MET A 103 17.46 7.92 5.06
N SER A 104 17.70 9.19 4.76
CA SER A 104 16.62 10.09 4.34
C SER A 104 16.06 9.69 2.98
N ALA A 105 14.83 10.12 2.70
CA ALA A 105 14.21 9.89 1.40
C ALA A 105 15.06 10.48 0.26
N ASP A 106 15.66 11.66 0.46
CA ASP A 106 16.51 12.28 -0.54
C ASP A 106 17.73 11.41 -0.86
N LYS A 107 18.36 10.84 0.16
CA LYS A 107 19.49 9.94 -0.04
C LYS A 107 19.08 8.65 -0.74
N LEU A 108 17.91 8.10 -0.39
CA LEU A 108 17.39 6.92 -1.05
C LEU A 108 17.08 7.20 -2.52
N HIS A 109 16.56 8.39 -2.84
CA HIS A 109 16.36 8.80 -4.24
C HIS A 109 17.67 8.89 -5.00
N GLU A 110 18.72 9.46 -4.39
CA GLU A 110 20.04 9.52 -5.01
C GLU A 110 20.58 8.12 -5.32
N LEU A 111 20.43 7.19 -4.38
CA LEU A 111 20.83 5.80 -4.58
C LEU A 111 20.04 5.12 -5.69
N THR A 112 18.76 5.38 -5.75
CA THR A 112 17.88 4.84 -6.79
C THR A 112 18.31 5.35 -8.17
N ASP A 113 18.57 6.65 -8.29
CA ASP A 113 19.03 7.25 -9.54
C ASP A 113 20.38 6.69 -9.97
N TRP A 114 21.30 6.52 -9.02
CA TRP A 114 22.60 5.90 -9.28
C TRP A 114 22.42 4.46 -9.79
N ALA A 115 21.55 3.69 -9.13
CA ALA A 115 21.30 2.30 -9.53
C ALA A 115 20.71 2.22 -10.94
N HIS A 116 19.80 3.13 -11.29
CA HIS A 116 19.23 3.22 -12.65
C HIS A 116 20.32 3.42 -13.69
N ARG A 117 21.26 4.33 -13.41
CA ARG A 117 22.37 4.58 -14.34
C ARG A 117 23.26 3.35 -14.50
N GLN A 118 23.48 2.59 -13.43
CA GLN A 118 24.28 1.36 -13.49
C GLN A 118 23.60 0.26 -14.29
N ARG A 119 22.27 0.14 -14.21
CA ARG A 119 21.52 -0.87 -14.96
C ARG A 119 21.56 -0.65 -16.46
N ASN A 120 21.72 0.59 -16.89
CA ASN A 120 21.65 0.98 -18.29
C ASN A 120 22.99 1.04 -18.99
N VAL A 121 24.05 0.59 -18.30
CA VAL A 121 25.41 0.54 -18.85
C VAL A 121 25.67 -0.78 -19.58
#